data_a7c18240b87aa37fe029011782dd221e
#
_entry.id   a7c18240b87aa37fe029011782dd221e
#
_cell.length_a   1.000
_cell.length_b   1.000
_cell.length_c   1.000
_cell.angle_alpha   90.00
_cell.angle_beta   90.00
_cell.angle_gamma   90.00
#
_symmetry.space_group_name_H-M   'P 1'
#
loop_
_entity.id
_entity.type
_entity.pdbx_description
1 polymer ?
#
loop_
_entity_poly.entity_id
_entity_poly.type
_entity_poly.pdbx_seq_one_letter_code
_entity_poly.pdbx_strand_id
1 'polypeptide(L)'
;MRIAIVGNDLRTIALARTLWAEGHEVLAIPGFLETKVKGLLSIPLSTIYKEEPAWQQIRRVSEIINLVNQLKPDLVVCLHVESSDIGLVDALISQSKGNYLVFGVNQKASQLETSKAYGISIARASGLSVPSTEIVRDRDRQQWLLQQQTLPDRRLVIKADGLAGGRGTLFANNATELLAAFQILPDGDVIVQEYIEGQEVALSLMCQGRNIVLLNVNFEFKRAFDGDIGPNTPGMGTVARNAFDITHSLCFLEVLPEVLESLGYAGPLDVSFMVDSQQNKPVFLEFTARFGDPELSSEILLLKNVDELLFSVASGTNPKVTFRPELWVVGVVARGGVHMLVHEEENFVHDFRVGADGMESCFSGVGYSLSKTIETVYRHLYSSISLETQFRKDVGKNIFLRWQYFQNSFKKLKVY
;
A
#
# COMPACT_ATOMS: atom_id res chain seq x y z
N MET A 1 -21.22 16.02 -1.33
CA MET A 1 -21.66 14.62 -1.22
C MET A 1 -21.40 14.11 0.19
N ARG A 2 -22.09 13.04 0.57
CA ARG A 2 -21.82 12.29 1.81
C ARG A 2 -20.99 11.05 1.45
N ILE A 3 -19.79 10.92 2.01
CA ILE A 3 -18.85 9.86 1.69
C ILE A 3 -18.57 9.04 2.96
N ALA A 4 -18.80 7.73 2.90
CA ALA A 4 -18.43 6.81 3.97
C ALA A 4 -17.12 6.10 3.63
N ILE A 5 -16.14 6.16 4.54
CA ILE A 5 -14.86 5.48 4.39
C ILE A 5 -14.80 4.30 5.36
N VAL A 6 -14.65 3.09 4.82
CA VAL A 6 -14.42 1.89 5.62
C VAL A 6 -12.92 1.69 5.78
N GLY A 7 -12.43 2.03 6.98
CA GLY A 7 -11.01 1.99 7.33
C GLY A 7 -10.73 2.70 8.65
N ASN A 8 -9.58 2.42 9.25
CA ASN A 8 -9.19 2.94 10.56
C ASN A 8 -7.68 3.18 10.74
N ASP A 9 -6.97 3.45 9.67
CA ASP A 9 -5.53 3.72 9.65
C ASP A 9 -5.21 5.13 9.12
N LEU A 10 -3.93 5.43 8.91
CA LEU A 10 -3.49 6.73 8.41
C LEU A 10 -4.08 7.06 7.03
N ARG A 11 -4.34 6.07 6.17
CA ARG A 11 -5.00 6.25 4.86
C ARG A 11 -6.40 6.84 5.01
N THR A 12 -7.16 6.34 5.99
CA THR A 12 -8.51 6.83 6.28
C THR A 12 -8.48 8.30 6.69
N ILE A 13 -7.50 8.70 7.51
CA ILE A 13 -7.34 10.07 7.98
C ILE A 13 -6.96 10.99 6.81
N ALA A 14 -5.97 10.59 6.02
CA ALA A 14 -5.50 11.36 4.87
C ALA A 14 -6.61 11.57 3.84
N LEU A 15 -7.35 10.52 3.52
CA LEU A 15 -8.47 10.60 2.58
C LEU A 15 -9.61 11.45 3.14
N ALA A 16 -9.97 11.25 4.41
CA ALA A 16 -11.02 12.03 5.06
C ALA A 16 -10.71 13.52 5.08
N ARG A 17 -9.47 13.89 5.43
CA ARG A 17 -8.99 15.27 5.41
C ARG A 17 -9.09 15.87 4.00
N THR A 18 -8.65 15.14 2.99
CA THR A 18 -8.67 15.59 1.60
C THR A 18 -10.09 15.80 1.10
N LEU A 19 -10.96 14.81 1.26
CA LEU A 19 -12.37 14.90 0.83
C LEU A 19 -13.15 15.98 1.60
N TRP A 20 -12.84 16.17 2.88
CA TRP A 20 -13.45 17.25 3.65
C TRP A 20 -13.00 18.64 3.10
N ALA A 21 -11.71 18.79 2.75
CA ALA A 21 -11.20 20.01 2.12
C ALA A 21 -11.82 20.27 0.74
N GLU A 22 -12.24 19.22 0.02
CA GLU A 22 -13.00 19.29 -1.23
C GLU A 22 -14.50 19.57 -1.02
N GLY A 23 -14.96 19.77 0.23
CA GLY A 23 -16.32 20.21 0.57
C GLY A 23 -17.31 19.06 0.79
N HIS A 24 -16.86 17.86 1.11
CA HIS A 24 -17.71 16.70 1.37
C HIS A 24 -17.99 16.48 2.86
N GLU A 25 -19.14 15.87 3.17
CA GLU A 25 -19.42 15.29 4.49
C GLU A 25 -18.77 13.90 4.54
N VAL A 26 -17.86 13.66 5.49
CA VAL A 26 -17.06 12.42 5.55
C VAL A 26 -17.35 11.67 6.84
N LEU A 27 -17.60 10.36 6.71
CA LEU A 27 -17.94 9.43 7.78
C LEU A 27 -16.90 8.31 7.80
N ALA A 28 -16.21 8.05 8.92
CA ALA A 28 -15.30 6.92 9.07
C ALA A 28 -15.97 5.74 9.77
N ILE A 29 -15.80 4.53 9.24
CA ILE A 29 -16.35 3.26 9.72
C ILE A 29 -15.23 2.21 9.72
N PRO A 30 -14.85 1.62 10.85
CA PRO A 30 -15.13 2.01 12.23
C PRO A 30 -14.46 3.34 12.61
N GLY A 31 -14.97 3.96 13.66
CA GLY A 31 -14.42 5.23 14.15
C GLY A 31 -13.08 5.07 14.85
N PHE A 32 -12.38 6.18 14.96
CA PHE A 32 -11.11 6.28 15.68
C PHE A 32 -11.33 6.53 17.17
N LEU A 33 -10.37 6.08 18.01
CA LEU A 33 -10.33 6.43 19.43
C LEU A 33 -10.13 7.93 19.63
N GLU A 34 -9.19 8.51 18.87
CA GLU A 34 -8.98 9.96 18.78
C GLU A 34 -8.55 10.35 17.36
N THR A 35 -9.14 11.43 16.85
CA THR A 35 -8.71 12.09 15.62
C THR A 35 -9.01 13.57 15.70
N LYS A 36 -8.13 14.41 15.16
CA LYS A 36 -8.36 15.85 15.01
C LYS A 36 -8.78 16.27 13.61
N VAL A 37 -9.17 15.32 12.77
CA VAL A 37 -9.72 15.67 11.46
C VAL A 37 -11.04 16.41 11.67
N LYS A 38 -11.01 17.71 11.39
CA LYS A 38 -12.20 18.57 11.51
C LYS A 38 -13.26 18.08 10.53
N GLY A 39 -14.49 17.89 11.03
CA GLY A 39 -15.62 17.44 10.21
C GLY A 39 -15.70 15.93 9.98
N LEU A 40 -14.77 15.11 10.49
CA LEU A 40 -14.89 13.66 10.43
C LEU A 40 -15.84 13.16 11.51
N LEU A 41 -16.93 12.54 11.09
CA LEU A 41 -17.84 11.82 11.99
C LEU A 41 -17.32 10.39 12.18
N SER A 42 -16.94 10.08 13.40
CA SER A 42 -16.41 8.79 13.79
C SER A 42 -17.53 7.89 14.33
N ILE A 43 -17.71 6.71 13.74
CA ILE A 43 -18.74 5.75 14.15
C ILE A 43 -18.03 4.55 14.75
N PRO A 44 -18.14 4.31 16.07
CA PRO A 44 -17.48 3.20 16.72
C PRO A 44 -18.11 1.87 16.28
N LEU A 45 -17.32 1.04 15.60
CA LEU A 45 -17.58 -0.37 15.34
C LEU A 45 -16.39 -1.18 15.85
N SER A 46 -16.65 -2.42 16.26
CA SER A 46 -15.57 -3.34 16.56
C SER A 46 -14.71 -3.56 15.31
N THR A 47 -13.39 -3.46 15.45
CA THR A 47 -12.41 -3.61 14.38
C THR A 47 -12.56 -4.97 13.67
N ILE A 48 -12.42 -5.01 12.35
CA ILE A 48 -12.40 -6.26 11.59
C ILE A 48 -10.99 -6.84 11.68
N TYR A 49 -10.81 -7.98 12.34
CA TYR A 49 -9.55 -8.71 12.40
C TYR A 49 -9.64 -10.01 11.61
N LYS A 50 -8.58 -10.35 10.88
CA LYS A 50 -8.49 -11.55 10.04
C LYS A 50 -8.49 -12.86 10.86
N GLU A 51 -8.08 -12.81 12.11
CA GLU A 51 -7.98 -13.98 13.01
C GLU A 51 -9.34 -14.42 13.60
N GLU A 52 -10.41 -13.70 13.27
CA GLU A 52 -11.73 -14.04 13.77
C GLU A 52 -12.38 -15.19 13.01
N PRO A 53 -13.19 -16.01 13.69
CA PRO A 53 -13.96 -17.05 13.03
C PRO A 53 -14.84 -16.51 11.90
N ALA A 54 -14.99 -17.27 10.81
CA ALA A 54 -15.71 -16.85 9.60
C ALA A 54 -17.13 -16.29 9.89
N TRP A 55 -17.84 -16.83 10.89
CA TRP A 55 -19.16 -16.33 11.28
C TRP A 55 -19.15 -14.92 11.89
N GLN A 56 -18.08 -14.54 12.58
CA GLN A 56 -17.90 -13.17 13.09
C GLN A 56 -17.60 -12.19 11.96
N GLN A 57 -16.79 -12.60 10.99
CA GLN A 57 -16.51 -11.79 9.80
C GLN A 57 -17.80 -11.54 8.99
N ILE A 58 -18.62 -12.56 8.77
CA ILE A 58 -19.94 -12.44 8.09
C ILE A 58 -20.86 -11.49 8.86
N ARG A 59 -20.91 -11.62 10.20
CA ARG A 59 -21.70 -10.72 11.05
C ARG A 59 -21.28 -9.28 10.88
N ARG A 60 -19.99 -9.00 10.86
CA ARG A 60 -19.45 -7.64 10.68
C ARG A 60 -19.75 -7.06 9.32
N VAL A 61 -19.64 -7.85 8.25
CA VAL A 61 -20.05 -7.45 6.91
C VAL A 61 -21.51 -6.99 6.94
N SER A 62 -22.39 -7.75 7.57
CA SER A 62 -23.81 -7.41 7.69
C SER A 62 -24.04 -6.13 8.52
N GLU A 63 -23.28 -5.94 9.60
CA GLU A 63 -23.36 -4.74 10.45
C GLU A 63 -22.92 -3.49 9.67
N ILE A 64 -21.83 -3.57 8.92
CA ILE A 64 -21.34 -2.45 8.07
C ILE A 64 -22.39 -2.13 6.99
N ILE A 65 -22.95 -3.12 6.30
CA ILE A 65 -23.97 -2.91 5.28
C ILE A 65 -25.20 -2.23 5.88
N ASN A 66 -25.69 -2.71 7.03
CA ASN A 66 -26.82 -2.11 7.71
C ASN A 66 -26.57 -0.64 8.08
N LEU A 67 -25.37 -0.35 8.57
CA LEU A 67 -24.97 1.02 8.91
C LEU A 67 -24.89 1.92 7.67
N VAL A 68 -24.26 1.44 6.59
CA VAL A 68 -24.19 2.16 5.31
C VAL A 68 -25.60 2.48 4.79
N ASN A 69 -26.52 1.51 4.84
CA ASN A 69 -27.91 1.73 4.43
C ASN A 69 -28.66 2.74 5.29
N GLN A 70 -28.34 2.86 6.59
CA GLN A 70 -28.89 3.87 7.49
C GLN A 70 -28.30 5.27 7.22
N LEU A 71 -27.01 5.34 6.97
CA LEU A 71 -26.28 6.59 6.73
C LEU A 71 -26.57 7.21 5.36
N LYS A 72 -26.98 6.38 4.39
CA LYS A 72 -27.31 6.80 3.00
C LYS A 72 -26.21 7.67 2.39
N PRO A 73 -24.96 7.17 2.29
CA PRO A 73 -23.90 7.91 1.62
C PRO A 73 -24.16 7.94 0.10
N ASP A 74 -23.52 8.88 -0.60
CA ASP A 74 -23.44 8.90 -2.06
C ASP A 74 -22.35 7.95 -2.57
N LEU A 75 -21.25 7.80 -1.78
CA LEU A 75 -20.12 6.96 -2.08
C LEU A 75 -19.63 6.24 -0.81
N VAL A 76 -19.33 4.95 -0.95
CA VAL A 76 -18.62 4.14 0.06
C VAL A 76 -17.23 3.82 -0.45
N VAL A 77 -16.20 4.11 0.34
CA VAL A 77 -14.80 3.83 0.00
C VAL A 77 -14.26 2.76 0.94
N CYS A 78 -13.86 1.61 0.40
CA CYS A 78 -13.23 0.52 1.14
C CYS A 78 -11.71 0.55 0.91
N LEU A 79 -10.95 0.82 1.97
CA LEU A 79 -9.49 1.03 1.89
C LEU A 79 -8.67 -0.22 2.18
N HIS A 80 -9.21 -1.19 2.90
CA HIS A 80 -8.49 -2.35 3.37
C HIS A 80 -8.72 -3.56 2.46
N VAL A 81 -7.62 -4.23 2.08
CA VAL A 81 -7.69 -5.46 1.30
C VAL A 81 -8.38 -6.59 2.08
N GLU A 82 -8.29 -6.59 3.40
CA GLU A 82 -9.03 -7.52 4.28
C GLU A 82 -10.54 -7.40 4.09
N SER A 83 -11.04 -6.18 3.89
CA SER A 83 -12.46 -5.96 3.58
C SER A 83 -12.86 -6.57 2.24
N SER A 84 -11.97 -6.51 1.25
CA SER A 84 -12.15 -7.12 -0.05
C SER A 84 -12.10 -8.66 0.04
N ASP A 85 -11.12 -9.19 0.77
CA ASP A 85 -10.91 -10.65 0.96
C ASP A 85 -12.12 -11.33 1.60
N ILE A 86 -12.82 -10.67 2.53
CA ILE A 86 -14.04 -11.17 3.16
C ILE A 86 -15.32 -10.91 2.34
N GLY A 87 -15.21 -10.31 1.15
CA GLY A 87 -16.32 -10.03 0.24
C GLY A 87 -17.19 -8.83 0.61
N LEU A 88 -16.72 -7.90 1.45
CA LEU A 88 -17.48 -6.70 1.83
C LEU A 88 -17.80 -5.81 0.63
N VAL A 89 -16.83 -5.59 -0.26
CA VAL A 89 -17.00 -4.75 -1.45
C VAL A 89 -18.08 -5.32 -2.37
N ASP A 90 -18.01 -6.62 -2.64
CA ASP A 90 -19.00 -7.32 -3.49
C ASP A 90 -20.40 -7.28 -2.86
N ALA A 91 -20.48 -7.46 -1.54
CA ALA A 91 -21.74 -7.39 -0.81
C ALA A 91 -22.35 -5.96 -0.82
N LEU A 92 -21.52 -4.92 -0.65
CA LEU A 92 -21.96 -3.52 -0.73
C LEU A 92 -22.46 -3.18 -2.14
N ILE A 93 -21.74 -3.58 -3.19
CA ILE A 93 -22.16 -3.39 -4.59
C ILE A 93 -23.51 -4.08 -4.83
N SER A 94 -23.67 -5.33 -4.41
CA SER A 94 -24.90 -6.10 -4.58
C SER A 94 -26.08 -5.46 -3.83
N GLN A 95 -25.87 -4.93 -2.62
CA GLN A 95 -26.89 -4.35 -1.77
C GLN A 95 -27.22 -2.89 -2.09
N SER A 96 -26.35 -2.18 -2.76
CA SER A 96 -26.52 -0.75 -3.09
C SER A 96 -27.75 -0.50 -3.95
N LYS A 97 -28.07 -1.43 -4.87
CA LYS A 97 -29.18 -1.29 -5.85
C LYS A 97 -29.22 0.07 -6.55
N GLY A 98 -28.04 0.69 -6.70
CA GLY A 98 -27.89 2.02 -7.29
C GLY A 98 -28.14 3.20 -6.35
N ASN A 99 -28.37 2.97 -5.06
CA ASN A 99 -28.58 4.06 -4.09
C ASN A 99 -27.28 4.77 -3.69
N TYR A 100 -26.13 4.10 -3.82
CA TYR A 100 -24.79 4.63 -3.59
C TYR A 100 -23.78 3.91 -4.46
N LEU A 101 -22.65 4.53 -4.70
CA LEU A 101 -21.52 3.93 -5.38
C LEU A 101 -20.56 3.29 -4.37
N VAL A 102 -19.76 2.33 -4.83
CA VAL A 102 -18.75 1.64 -4.00
C VAL A 102 -17.41 1.69 -4.71
N PHE A 103 -16.41 2.26 -4.03
CA PHE A 103 -15.02 2.24 -4.44
C PHE A 103 -14.27 1.20 -3.61
N GLY A 104 -13.61 0.27 -4.27
CA GLY A 104 -12.79 -0.76 -3.64
C GLY A 104 -12.60 -1.96 -4.54
N VAL A 105 -11.56 -2.73 -4.26
CA VAL A 105 -11.21 -3.92 -5.02
C VAL A 105 -12.15 -5.08 -4.64
N ASN A 106 -12.71 -5.79 -5.63
CA ASN A 106 -13.58 -6.94 -5.38
C ASN A 106 -12.81 -8.15 -4.82
N GLN A 107 -13.50 -9.12 -4.26
CA GLN A 107 -12.90 -10.29 -3.62
C GLN A 107 -12.02 -11.12 -4.56
N LYS A 108 -12.40 -11.29 -5.82
CA LYS A 108 -11.61 -12.02 -6.81
C LYS A 108 -10.29 -11.31 -7.10
N ALA A 109 -10.32 -10.00 -7.27
CA ALA A 109 -9.16 -9.18 -7.60
C ALA A 109 -8.23 -8.97 -6.41
N SER A 110 -8.74 -8.99 -5.16
CA SER A 110 -7.91 -8.89 -3.96
C SER A 110 -6.92 -10.05 -3.82
N GLN A 111 -7.16 -11.18 -4.50
CA GLN A 111 -6.24 -12.32 -4.53
C GLN A 111 -4.85 -11.96 -5.07
N LEU A 112 -4.70 -10.89 -5.84
CA LEU A 112 -3.38 -10.40 -6.27
C LEU A 112 -2.46 -10.06 -5.08
N GLU A 113 -3.02 -9.61 -3.96
CA GLU A 113 -2.27 -9.32 -2.71
C GLU A 113 -2.46 -10.43 -1.67
N THR A 114 -3.67 -10.96 -1.51
CA THR A 114 -3.98 -11.92 -0.44
C THR A 114 -3.39 -13.30 -0.68
N SER A 115 -2.96 -13.62 -1.91
CA SER A 115 -2.10 -14.77 -2.22
C SER A 115 -0.89 -14.32 -3.05
N LYS A 116 0.29 -14.31 -2.42
CA LYS A 116 1.54 -13.99 -3.11
C LYS A 116 1.86 -15.00 -4.22
N ALA A 117 1.51 -16.29 -3.99
CA ALA A 117 1.65 -17.33 -5.00
C ALA A 117 0.82 -17.03 -6.25
N TYR A 118 -0.42 -16.59 -6.06
CA TYR A 118 -1.30 -16.17 -7.15
C TYR A 118 -0.76 -14.91 -7.84
N GLY A 119 -0.39 -13.86 -7.09
CA GLY A 119 0.19 -12.64 -7.64
C GLY A 119 1.44 -12.91 -8.49
N ILE A 120 2.36 -13.78 -8.02
CA ILE A 120 3.55 -14.19 -8.78
C ILE A 120 3.15 -14.93 -10.07
N SER A 121 2.15 -15.81 -10.02
CA SER A 121 1.67 -16.52 -11.20
C SER A 121 1.11 -15.58 -12.26
N ILE A 122 0.36 -14.58 -11.83
CA ILE A 122 -0.18 -13.52 -12.69
C ILE A 122 0.94 -12.66 -13.27
N ALA A 123 1.89 -12.22 -12.45
CA ALA A 123 3.03 -11.42 -12.91
C ALA A 123 3.84 -12.17 -13.99
N ARG A 124 4.09 -13.46 -13.77
CA ARG A 124 4.79 -14.31 -14.75
C ARG A 124 3.99 -14.47 -16.04
N ALA A 125 2.68 -14.75 -15.95
CA ALA A 125 1.80 -14.86 -17.09
C ALA A 125 1.68 -13.54 -17.88
N SER A 126 1.82 -12.42 -17.20
CA SER A 126 1.88 -11.07 -17.78
C SER A 126 3.25 -10.70 -18.37
N GLY A 127 4.21 -11.62 -18.43
CA GLY A 127 5.54 -11.37 -18.99
C GLY A 127 6.49 -10.55 -18.08
N LEU A 128 6.10 -10.28 -16.83
CA LEU A 128 7.00 -9.62 -15.89
C LEU A 128 8.14 -10.56 -15.47
N SER A 129 9.35 -10.03 -15.35
CA SER A 129 10.46 -10.76 -14.75
C SER A 129 10.15 -11.00 -13.26
N VAL A 130 10.17 -12.24 -12.82
CA VAL A 130 9.97 -12.64 -11.43
C VAL A 130 11.20 -13.35 -10.91
N PRO A 131 11.55 -13.27 -9.60
CA PRO A 131 12.66 -14.02 -9.04
C PRO A 131 12.44 -15.52 -9.25
N SER A 132 13.54 -16.31 -9.30
CA SER A 132 13.42 -17.76 -9.20
C SER A 132 12.63 -18.11 -7.95
N THR A 133 11.51 -18.79 -8.12
CA THR A 133 10.48 -18.96 -7.08
C THR A 133 10.06 -20.41 -6.97
N GLU A 134 10.08 -20.93 -5.75
CA GLU A 134 9.52 -22.21 -5.37
C GLU A 134 8.39 -22.01 -4.34
N ILE A 135 7.26 -22.69 -4.52
CA ILE A 135 6.13 -22.67 -3.60
C ILE A 135 6.14 -23.98 -2.82
N VAL A 136 6.47 -23.90 -1.54
CA VAL A 136 6.50 -25.03 -0.63
C VAL A 136 5.13 -25.15 0.04
N ARG A 137 4.39 -26.19 -0.28
CA ARG A 137 3.08 -26.44 0.31
C ARG A 137 3.21 -26.77 1.79
N ASP A 138 2.26 -26.37 2.58
CA ASP A 138 2.27 -26.58 4.03
C ASP A 138 2.55 -28.04 4.42
N ARG A 139 1.86 -28.99 3.79
CA ARG A 139 2.03 -30.45 3.99
C ARG A 139 3.43 -30.96 3.64
N ASP A 140 4.17 -30.26 2.78
CA ASP A 140 5.45 -30.70 2.24
C ASP A 140 6.64 -30.02 2.92
N ARG A 141 6.41 -29.07 3.87
CA ARG A 141 7.44 -28.25 4.51
C ARG A 141 8.59 -29.06 5.10
N GLN A 142 8.28 -30.10 5.90
CA GLN A 142 9.30 -30.93 6.56
C GLN A 142 10.14 -31.68 5.53
N GLN A 143 9.50 -32.30 4.54
CA GLN A 143 10.21 -33.05 3.50
C GLN A 143 11.09 -32.13 2.66
N TRP A 144 10.57 -30.96 2.32
CA TRP A 144 11.30 -29.94 1.56
C TRP A 144 12.54 -29.47 2.33
N LEU A 145 12.44 -29.16 3.62
CA LEU A 145 13.55 -28.75 4.47
C LEU A 145 14.64 -29.82 4.58
N LEU A 146 14.28 -31.10 4.67
CA LEU A 146 15.25 -32.19 4.69
C LEU A 146 16.08 -32.25 3.41
N GLN A 147 15.52 -31.87 2.27
CA GLN A 147 16.23 -31.82 0.98
C GLN A 147 17.19 -30.62 0.89
N GLN A 148 17.01 -29.59 1.72
CA GLN A 148 17.80 -28.36 1.71
C GLN A 148 19.02 -28.39 2.66
N GLN A 149 19.31 -29.49 3.30
CA GLN A 149 20.45 -29.62 4.26
C GLN A 149 21.82 -29.30 3.63
N THR A 150 21.92 -29.37 2.30
CA THR A 150 23.15 -29.10 1.52
C THR A 150 23.01 -27.82 0.67
N LEU A 151 22.17 -26.86 1.08
CA LEU A 151 22.02 -25.60 0.34
C LEU A 151 23.41 -24.95 0.15
N PRO A 152 23.76 -24.56 -1.08
CA PRO A 152 24.91 -23.69 -1.30
C PRO A 152 24.68 -22.35 -0.60
N ASP A 153 25.75 -21.66 -0.20
CA ASP A 153 25.74 -20.33 0.37
C ASP A 153 25.10 -19.33 -0.62
N ARG A 154 23.78 -19.32 -0.67
CA ARG A 154 22.99 -18.34 -1.44
C ARG A 154 21.96 -17.70 -0.53
N ARG A 155 21.79 -16.42 -0.71
CA ARG A 155 20.78 -15.68 0.04
C ARG A 155 19.39 -15.94 -0.54
N LEU A 156 18.45 -16.30 0.33
CA LEU A 156 17.06 -16.57 -0.01
C LEU A 156 16.13 -15.58 0.68
N VAL A 157 14.99 -15.35 0.04
CA VAL A 157 13.85 -14.62 0.61
C VAL A 157 12.72 -15.62 0.86
N ILE A 158 12.26 -15.71 2.09
CA ILE A 158 11.20 -16.62 2.51
C ILE A 158 9.98 -15.81 2.89
N LYS A 159 8.84 -16.08 2.26
CA LYS A 159 7.60 -15.32 2.47
C LYS A 159 6.47 -16.29 2.85
N ALA A 160 5.70 -15.96 3.88
CA ALA A 160 4.41 -16.61 4.08
C ALA A 160 3.46 -16.24 2.94
N ASP A 161 2.69 -17.20 2.39
CA ASP A 161 1.57 -16.87 1.51
C ASP A 161 0.43 -16.25 2.34
N GLY A 162 -0.21 -15.23 1.80
CA GLY A 162 -1.24 -14.46 2.50
C GLY A 162 -0.76 -13.12 3.05
N LEU A 163 -1.67 -12.41 3.72
CA LEU A 163 -1.43 -11.11 4.32
C LEU A 163 -0.60 -11.25 5.60
N ALA A 164 0.46 -10.49 5.72
CA ALA A 164 1.36 -10.53 6.87
C ALA A 164 1.78 -9.13 7.39
N GLY A 165 1.14 -8.06 6.92
CA GLY A 165 1.40 -6.68 7.39
C GLY A 165 2.87 -6.27 7.30
N GLY A 166 3.57 -6.64 6.23
CA GLY A 166 5.01 -6.37 6.05
C GLY A 166 5.96 -7.25 6.87
N ARG A 167 5.45 -8.11 7.77
CA ARG A 167 6.26 -8.91 8.70
C ARG A 167 6.51 -10.35 8.22
N GLY A 168 5.82 -10.79 7.18
CA GLY A 168 5.88 -12.17 6.66
C GLY A 168 7.04 -12.46 5.72
N THR A 169 8.04 -11.57 5.60
CA THR A 169 9.21 -11.74 4.73
C THR A 169 10.46 -11.87 5.57
N LEU A 170 11.12 -13.01 5.47
CA LEU A 170 12.35 -13.35 6.17
C LEU A 170 13.47 -13.59 5.16
N PHE A 171 14.73 -13.57 5.64
CA PHE A 171 15.91 -13.82 4.82
C PHE A 171 16.69 -14.96 5.42
N ALA A 172 17.29 -15.79 4.56
CA ALA A 172 18.19 -16.85 4.97
C ALA A 172 19.43 -16.89 4.07
N ASN A 173 20.63 -16.93 4.69
CA ASN A 173 21.91 -17.00 3.99
C ASN A 173 22.47 -18.42 4.01
N ASN A 174 21.92 -19.31 4.83
CA ASN A 174 22.36 -20.69 5.03
C ASN A 174 21.19 -21.57 5.50
N ALA A 175 21.42 -22.88 5.57
CA ALA A 175 20.40 -23.86 5.95
C ALA A 175 19.87 -23.66 7.37
N THR A 176 20.69 -23.20 8.33
CA THR A 176 20.26 -22.95 9.70
C THR A 176 19.27 -21.77 9.78
N GLU A 177 19.59 -20.67 9.08
CA GLU A 177 18.68 -19.52 8.99
C GLU A 177 17.40 -19.87 8.25
N LEU A 178 17.49 -20.70 7.21
CA LEU A 178 16.33 -21.20 6.48
C LEU A 178 15.39 -22.00 7.40
N LEU A 179 15.93 -22.92 8.18
CA LEU A 179 15.16 -23.70 9.16
C LEU A 179 14.50 -22.78 10.19
N ALA A 180 15.24 -21.83 10.74
CA ALA A 180 14.70 -20.84 11.68
C ALA A 180 13.57 -20.01 11.06
N ALA A 181 13.72 -19.58 9.80
CA ALA A 181 12.68 -18.84 9.09
C ALA A 181 11.37 -19.65 8.97
N PHE A 182 11.46 -20.93 8.63
CA PHE A 182 10.28 -21.80 8.56
C PHE A 182 9.60 -22.05 9.91
N GLN A 183 10.35 -21.98 11.02
CA GLN A 183 9.81 -22.10 12.38
C GLN A 183 9.09 -20.83 12.84
N ILE A 184 9.49 -19.66 12.33
CA ILE A 184 8.90 -18.35 12.69
C ILE A 184 7.63 -18.08 11.88
N LEU A 185 7.59 -18.52 10.63
CA LEU A 185 6.44 -18.29 9.75
C LEU A 185 5.21 -19.06 10.22
N PRO A 186 4.01 -18.47 10.09
CA PRO A 186 2.76 -19.16 10.41
C PRO A 186 2.57 -20.41 9.53
N ASP A 187 1.65 -21.28 9.95
CA ASP A 187 1.19 -22.40 9.12
C ASP A 187 0.64 -21.91 7.78
N GLY A 188 0.74 -22.74 6.75
CA GLY A 188 0.30 -22.42 5.39
C GLY A 188 1.44 -22.53 4.38
N ASP A 189 1.18 -22.20 3.13
CA ASP A 189 2.16 -22.28 2.05
C ASP A 189 3.28 -21.25 2.24
N VAL A 190 4.50 -21.61 1.87
CA VAL A 190 5.68 -20.75 1.94
C VAL A 190 6.26 -20.55 0.55
N ILE A 191 6.58 -19.30 0.25
CA ILE A 191 7.24 -18.91 -0.99
C ILE A 191 8.73 -18.73 -0.71
N VAL A 192 9.56 -19.46 -1.40
CA VAL A 192 11.02 -19.36 -1.34
C VAL A 192 11.50 -18.76 -2.65
N GLN A 193 12.22 -17.64 -2.55
CA GLN A 193 12.72 -16.90 -3.72
C GLN A 193 14.22 -16.64 -3.59
N GLU A 194 14.90 -16.53 -4.73
CA GLU A 194 16.24 -15.97 -4.75
C GLU A 194 16.21 -14.51 -4.26
N TYR A 195 17.26 -14.11 -3.57
CA TYR A 195 17.46 -12.72 -3.17
C TYR A 195 17.99 -11.91 -4.35
N ILE A 196 17.29 -10.83 -4.69
CA ILE A 196 17.73 -9.87 -5.70
C ILE A 196 18.34 -8.66 -5.00
N GLU A 197 19.60 -8.38 -5.26
CA GLU A 197 20.27 -7.19 -4.75
C GLU A 197 19.94 -5.99 -5.62
N GLY A 198 19.37 -4.94 -5.04
CA GLY A 198 18.93 -3.79 -5.82
C GLY A 198 18.25 -2.70 -5.01
N GLN A 199 17.54 -1.86 -5.73
CA GLN A 199 16.73 -0.77 -5.18
C GLN A 199 15.25 -1.08 -5.38
N GLU A 200 14.50 -1.09 -4.29
CA GLU A 200 13.05 -1.25 -4.35
C GLU A 200 12.38 0.03 -4.86
N VAL A 201 11.41 -0.15 -5.76
CA VAL A 201 10.56 0.91 -6.30
C VAL A 201 9.15 0.36 -6.46
N ALA A 202 8.15 1.14 -6.10
CA ALA A 202 6.74 0.84 -6.33
C ALA A 202 6.15 1.81 -7.35
N LEU A 203 5.20 1.31 -8.12
CA LEU A 203 4.42 2.08 -9.09
C LEU A 203 2.98 2.08 -8.60
N SER A 204 2.49 3.25 -8.20
CA SER A 204 1.11 3.40 -7.73
C SER A 204 0.20 3.70 -8.90
N LEU A 205 -0.74 2.79 -9.14
CA LEU A 205 -1.67 2.82 -10.25
C LEU A 205 -3.10 3.06 -9.75
N MET A 206 -3.93 3.67 -10.58
CA MET A 206 -5.39 3.63 -10.46
C MET A 206 -5.96 2.89 -11.65
N CYS A 207 -6.78 1.87 -11.39
CA CYS A 207 -7.26 0.94 -12.38
C CYS A 207 -8.79 0.88 -12.43
N GLN A 208 -9.34 0.78 -13.64
CA GLN A 208 -10.73 0.45 -13.91
C GLN A 208 -10.78 -0.49 -15.11
N GLY A 209 -10.82 -1.79 -14.86
CA GLY A 209 -10.66 -2.80 -15.92
C GLY A 209 -9.37 -2.60 -16.70
N ARG A 210 -9.48 -2.41 -18.00
CA ARG A 210 -8.32 -2.16 -18.90
C ARG A 210 -7.69 -0.77 -18.75
N ASN A 211 -8.40 0.17 -18.12
CA ASN A 211 -7.95 1.55 -18.01
C ASN A 211 -7.06 1.71 -16.80
N ILE A 212 -5.79 1.97 -17.03
CA ILE A 212 -4.76 2.11 -16.01
C ILE A 212 -4.14 3.51 -16.11
N VAL A 213 -4.06 4.20 -14.98
CA VAL A 213 -3.36 5.47 -14.85
C VAL A 213 -2.26 5.33 -13.81
N LEU A 214 -1.01 5.66 -14.17
CA LEU A 214 0.09 5.76 -13.22
C LEU A 214 -0.06 7.06 -12.42
N LEU A 215 -0.18 6.93 -11.10
CA LEU A 215 -0.30 8.07 -10.18
C LEU A 215 1.08 8.62 -9.80
N ASN A 216 1.97 7.76 -9.37
CA ASN A 216 3.30 8.13 -8.94
C ASN A 216 4.28 6.95 -9.00
N VAL A 217 5.56 7.27 -8.86
CA VAL A 217 6.66 6.33 -8.62
C VAL A 217 7.13 6.54 -7.18
N ASN A 218 7.09 5.50 -6.38
CA ASN A 218 7.31 5.53 -4.95
C ASN A 218 8.59 4.80 -4.55
N PHE A 219 9.33 5.37 -3.60
CA PHE A 219 10.53 4.81 -2.97
C PHE A 219 10.25 4.65 -1.47
N GLU A 220 9.95 3.44 -1.06
CA GLU A 220 9.59 3.12 0.30
C GLU A 220 10.81 2.93 1.20
N PHE A 221 10.62 3.20 2.50
CA PHE A 221 11.59 3.00 3.57
C PHE A 221 10.99 2.03 4.60
N LYS A 222 11.07 0.72 4.29
CA LYS A 222 10.39 -0.36 5.07
C LYS A 222 11.14 -0.76 6.34
N ARG A 223 12.46 -0.55 6.41
CA ARG A 223 13.24 -0.95 7.58
C ARG A 223 13.05 -0.01 8.76
N ALA A 224 13.10 -0.56 9.98
CA ALA A 224 12.82 0.18 11.21
C ALA A 224 13.81 1.31 11.50
N PHE A 225 15.07 1.20 11.06
CA PHE A 225 16.15 2.14 11.41
C PHE A 225 16.87 2.67 10.19
N ASP A 226 17.61 3.79 10.40
CA ASP A 226 18.44 4.44 9.40
C ASP A 226 19.43 3.45 8.74
N GLY A 227 19.72 3.66 7.47
CA GLY A 227 20.62 2.79 6.70
C GLY A 227 20.03 1.44 6.34
N ASP A 228 18.69 1.32 6.34
CA ASP A 228 17.95 0.09 6.07
C ASP A 228 18.34 -1.09 7.00
N ILE A 229 18.49 -0.78 8.30
CA ILE A 229 18.82 -1.73 9.35
C ILE A 229 17.55 -2.12 10.15
N GLY A 230 17.58 -3.31 10.75
CA GLY A 230 16.50 -3.83 11.60
C GLY A 230 15.41 -4.57 10.83
N PRO A 231 14.30 -4.90 11.49
CA PRO A 231 13.20 -5.64 10.90
C PRO A 231 12.43 -4.80 9.86
N ASN A 232 11.71 -5.48 8.98
CA ASN A 232 10.70 -4.83 8.15
C ASN A 232 9.54 -4.33 9.02
N THR A 233 8.98 -3.19 8.62
CA THR A 233 7.78 -2.58 9.20
C THR A 233 6.74 -2.39 8.09
N PRO A 234 5.52 -1.99 8.40
CA PRO A 234 4.57 -1.54 7.37
C PRO A 234 5.12 -0.39 6.51
N GLY A 235 5.87 0.53 7.12
CA GLY A 235 6.56 1.64 6.46
C GLY A 235 7.06 2.65 7.50
N MET A 236 8.25 3.22 7.28
CA MET A 236 8.84 4.29 8.09
C MET A 236 8.90 5.62 7.34
N GLY A 237 8.49 5.62 6.09
CA GLY A 237 8.42 6.79 5.25
C GLY A 237 8.45 6.45 3.78
N THR A 238 8.20 7.46 2.98
CA THR A 238 8.13 7.35 1.53
C THR A 238 8.65 8.62 0.87
N VAL A 239 9.19 8.46 -0.34
CA VAL A 239 9.38 9.57 -1.27
C VAL A 239 8.73 9.17 -2.58
N ALA A 240 7.74 9.91 -3.02
CA ALA A 240 7.11 9.66 -4.29
C ALA A 240 7.30 10.83 -5.27
N ARG A 241 7.35 10.50 -6.55
CA ARG A 241 7.39 11.48 -7.64
C ARG A 241 6.16 11.33 -8.50
N ASN A 242 5.54 12.48 -8.79
CA ASN A 242 4.46 12.58 -9.76
C ASN A 242 4.86 11.95 -11.11
N ALA A 243 3.99 11.16 -11.69
CA ALA A 243 4.27 10.37 -12.89
C ALA A 243 3.81 11.03 -14.20
N PHE A 244 3.35 12.26 -14.16
CA PHE A 244 2.77 12.95 -15.32
C PHE A 244 3.62 12.87 -16.60
N ASP A 245 4.95 12.93 -16.47
CA ASP A 245 5.90 12.91 -17.58
C ASP A 245 6.50 11.52 -17.90
N ILE A 246 6.07 10.44 -17.21
CA ILE A 246 6.73 9.12 -17.27
C ILE A 246 5.84 8.07 -17.94
N THR A 247 4.54 8.26 -17.96
CA THR A 247 3.52 7.25 -18.33
C THR A 247 3.79 6.55 -19.67
N HIS A 248 4.41 7.25 -20.63
CA HIS A 248 4.70 6.69 -21.96
C HIS A 248 5.92 5.76 -22.01
N SER A 249 6.64 5.60 -20.91
CA SER A 249 7.89 4.83 -20.86
C SER A 249 7.72 3.45 -20.23
N LEU A 250 6.51 3.09 -19.77
CA LEU A 250 6.26 1.87 -18.98
C LEU A 250 5.53 0.81 -19.80
N CYS A 251 6.27 0.13 -20.67
CA CYS A 251 5.73 -0.90 -21.57
C CYS A 251 4.99 -2.04 -20.85
N PHE A 252 5.30 -2.31 -19.57
CA PHE A 252 4.61 -3.37 -18.82
C PHE A 252 3.15 -3.02 -18.50
N LEU A 253 2.77 -1.73 -18.54
CA LEU A 253 1.36 -1.33 -18.42
C LEU A 253 0.51 -1.84 -19.60
N GLU A 254 1.13 -2.22 -20.71
CA GLU A 254 0.43 -2.81 -21.86
C GLU A 254 0.00 -4.27 -21.60
N VAL A 255 0.63 -4.95 -20.64
CA VAL A 255 0.43 -6.38 -20.37
C VAL A 255 -0.63 -6.62 -19.28
N LEU A 256 -0.77 -5.70 -18.32
CA LEU A 256 -1.72 -5.82 -17.22
C LEU A 256 -3.20 -5.60 -17.57
N PRO A 257 -3.58 -4.78 -18.58
CA PRO A 257 -4.98 -4.41 -18.81
C PRO A 257 -5.92 -5.61 -18.98
N GLU A 258 -5.49 -6.64 -19.71
CA GLU A 258 -6.32 -7.83 -19.97
C GLU A 258 -6.55 -8.65 -18.69
N VAL A 259 -5.53 -8.77 -17.87
CA VAL A 259 -5.62 -9.49 -16.59
C VAL A 259 -6.55 -8.73 -15.65
N LEU A 260 -6.36 -7.42 -15.48
CA LEU A 260 -7.19 -6.62 -14.58
C LEU A 260 -8.66 -6.60 -15.02
N GLU A 261 -8.92 -6.52 -16.34
CA GLU A 261 -10.29 -6.64 -16.87
C GLU A 261 -10.91 -8.00 -16.54
N SER A 262 -10.16 -9.09 -16.71
CA SER A 262 -10.64 -10.45 -16.41
C SER A 262 -10.97 -10.66 -14.92
N LEU A 263 -10.31 -9.89 -14.04
CA LEU A 263 -10.57 -9.89 -12.61
C LEU A 263 -11.70 -8.93 -12.21
N GLY A 264 -12.18 -8.09 -13.13
CA GLY A 264 -13.10 -6.99 -12.83
C GLY A 264 -12.47 -5.99 -11.85
N TYR A 265 -11.16 -5.71 -12.02
CA TYR A 265 -10.41 -4.86 -11.10
C TYR A 265 -10.88 -3.42 -11.17
N ALA A 266 -11.21 -2.84 -10.02
CA ALA A 266 -11.55 -1.42 -9.88
C ALA A 266 -10.95 -0.89 -8.56
N GLY A 267 -10.01 0.03 -8.65
CA GLY A 267 -9.34 0.60 -7.48
C GLY A 267 -7.84 0.81 -7.66
N PRO A 268 -7.13 1.15 -6.57
CA PRO A 268 -5.70 1.35 -6.56
C PRO A 268 -4.96 0.00 -6.63
N LEU A 269 -3.81 0.01 -7.30
CA LEU A 269 -2.91 -1.13 -7.40
C LEU A 269 -1.47 -0.64 -7.35
N ASP A 270 -0.71 -1.05 -6.33
CA ASP A 270 0.73 -0.86 -6.34
C ASP A 270 1.42 -2.09 -6.91
N VAL A 271 2.43 -1.86 -7.74
CA VAL A 271 3.28 -2.90 -8.30
C VAL A 271 4.71 -2.64 -7.87
N SER A 272 5.22 -3.48 -6.98
CA SER A 272 6.57 -3.33 -6.43
C SER A 272 7.58 -4.14 -7.23
N PHE A 273 8.73 -3.52 -7.48
CA PHE A 273 9.87 -4.10 -8.18
C PHE A 273 11.16 -3.92 -7.40
N MET A 274 12.06 -4.91 -7.51
CA MET A 274 13.48 -4.73 -7.23
C MET A 274 14.20 -4.39 -8.53
N VAL A 275 14.83 -3.22 -8.61
CA VAL A 275 15.72 -2.90 -9.72
C VAL A 275 17.05 -3.57 -9.44
N ASP A 276 17.29 -4.70 -10.12
CA ASP A 276 18.51 -5.50 -9.97
C ASP A 276 19.75 -4.67 -10.28
N SER A 277 20.67 -4.56 -9.31
CA SER A 277 21.88 -3.75 -9.41
C SER A 277 22.89 -4.27 -10.42
N GLN A 278 22.87 -5.59 -10.72
CA GLN A 278 23.78 -6.24 -11.65
C GLN A 278 23.28 -6.18 -13.09
N GLN A 279 21.98 -6.48 -13.29
CA GLN A 279 21.38 -6.57 -14.61
C GLN A 279 20.73 -5.25 -15.04
N ASN A 280 20.50 -4.32 -14.09
CA ASN A 280 19.76 -3.07 -14.30
C ASN A 280 18.39 -3.33 -14.94
N LYS A 281 17.65 -4.30 -14.40
CA LYS A 281 16.32 -4.71 -14.84
C LYS A 281 15.36 -4.71 -13.65
N PRO A 282 14.10 -4.29 -13.83
CA PRO A 282 13.10 -4.46 -12.79
C PRO A 282 12.66 -5.93 -12.71
N VAL A 283 12.66 -6.43 -11.48
CA VAL A 283 12.20 -7.77 -11.11
C VAL A 283 11.00 -7.60 -10.19
N PHE A 284 9.88 -8.17 -10.54
CA PHE A 284 8.63 -8.07 -9.79
C PHE A 284 8.78 -8.64 -8.38
N LEU A 285 8.23 -7.95 -7.39
CA LEU A 285 8.23 -8.39 -6.00
C LEU A 285 6.83 -8.81 -5.52
N GLU A 286 5.85 -7.92 -5.68
CA GLU A 286 4.47 -8.14 -5.22
C GLU A 286 3.50 -7.14 -5.84
N PHE A 287 2.22 -7.51 -5.82
CA PHE A 287 1.09 -6.60 -5.98
C PHE A 287 0.56 -6.20 -4.61
N THR A 288 0.11 -4.95 -4.50
CA THR A 288 -0.65 -4.44 -3.36
C THR A 288 -1.98 -3.91 -3.89
N ALA A 289 -3.06 -4.66 -3.66
CA ALA A 289 -4.38 -4.43 -4.26
C ALA A 289 -5.20 -3.40 -3.44
N ARG A 290 -4.57 -2.31 -3.06
CA ARG A 290 -5.10 -1.20 -2.26
C ARG A 290 -4.14 -0.02 -2.30
N PHE A 291 -4.54 1.14 -1.78
CA PHE A 291 -3.61 2.21 -1.47
C PHE A 291 -2.55 1.77 -0.46
N GLY A 292 -1.31 2.21 -0.63
CA GLY A 292 -0.21 1.99 0.30
C GLY A 292 -0.50 2.57 1.69
N ASP A 293 -0.03 1.92 2.74
CA ASP A 293 -0.10 2.36 4.14
C ASP A 293 1.30 2.34 4.75
N PRO A 294 1.87 3.47 5.09
CA PRO A 294 1.30 4.83 5.22
C PRO A 294 1.42 5.72 3.97
N GLU A 295 1.78 5.19 2.82
CA GLU A 295 2.16 5.94 1.62
C GLU A 295 1.08 6.92 1.17
N LEU A 296 -0.21 6.53 1.22
CA LEU A 296 -1.33 7.40 0.81
C LEU A 296 -1.35 8.74 1.55
N SER A 297 -0.94 8.80 2.84
CA SER A 297 -0.88 10.05 3.60
C SER A 297 -0.02 11.13 2.91
N SER A 298 0.97 10.66 2.14
CA SER A 298 1.86 11.53 1.36
C SER A 298 1.43 11.64 -0.09
N GLU A 299 1.19 10.51 -0.76
CA GLU A 299 0.93 10.44 -2.20
C GLU A 299 -0.30 11.23 -2.62
N ILE A 300 -1.33 11.28 -1.77
CA ILE A 300 -2.56 12.03 -2.02
C ILE A 300 -2.29 13.53 -2.22
N LEU A 301 -1.18 14.05 -1.69
CA LEU A 301 -0.76 15.45 -1.90
C LEU A 301 -0.27 15.74 -3.33
N LEU A 302 -0.03 14.72 -4.15
CA LEU A 302 0.28 14.89 -5.57
C LEU A 302 -0.98 15.05 -6.45
N LEU A 303 -2.16 14.88 -5.87
CA LEU A 303 -3.43 14.86 -6.58
C LEU A 303 -4.30 16.07 -6.24
N LYS A 304 -5.19 16.40 -7.17
CA LYS A 304 -6.33 17.31 -7.02
C LYS A 304 -7.60 16.56 -7.37
N ASN A 305 -8.75 17.04 -6.88
CA ASN A 305 -10.07 16.49 -7.20
C ASN A 305 -10.08 14.96 -6.95
N VAL A 306 -9.69 14.57 -5.75
CA VAL A 306 -9.62 13.16 -5.35
C VAL A 306 -11.02 12.53 -5.37
N ASP A 307 -12.04 13.31 -5.07
CA ASP A 307 -13.44 12.93 -5.18
C ASP A 307 -13.82 12.48 -6.61
N GLU A 308 -13.43 13.25 -7.64
CA GLU A 308 -13.67 12.88 -9.04
C GLU A 308 -12.96 11.58 -9.43
N LEU A 309 -11.74 11.35 -8.92
CA LEU A 309 -11.00 10.12 -9.14
C LEU A 309 -11.74 8.92 -8.56
N LEU A 310 -12.11 8.98 -7.27
CA LEU A 310 -12.83 7.89 -6.61
C LEU A 310 -14.18 7.63 -7.27
N PHE A 311 -14.91 8.69 -7.58
CA PHE A 311 -16.24 8.60 -8.19
C PHE A 311 -16.19 8.01 -9.60
N SER A 312 -15.22 8.41 -10.42
CA SER A 312 -15.07 7.85 -11.78
C SER A 312 -14.83 6.34 -11.76
N VAL A 313 -13.95 5.87 -10.86
CA VAL A 313 -13.67 4.44 -10.70
C VAL A 313 -14.90 3.70 -10.17
N ALA A 314 -15.53 4.21 -9.12
CA ALA A 314 -16.72 3.60 -8.52
C ALA A 314 -17.93 3.53 -9.47
N SER A 315 -18.02 4.47 -10.43
CA SER A 315 -19.07 4.47 -11.46
C SER A 315 -18.73 3.61 -12.70
N GLY A 316 -17.58 2.93 -12.70
CA GLY A 316 -17.15 2.09 -13.82
C GLY A 316 -16.64 2.86 -15.03
N THR A 317 -16.26 4.14 -14.86
CA THR A 317 -15.69 4.96 -15.93
C THR A 317 -14.17 5.07 -15.79
N ASN A 318 -13.50 5.58 -16.83
CA ASN A 318 -12.04 5.76 -16.80
C ASN A 318 -11.62 6.63 -15.61
N PRO A 319 -10.53 6.28 -14.91
CA PRO A 319 -10.02 7.06 -13.80
C PRO A 319 -9.74 8.51 -14.20
N LYS A 320 -10.39 9.47 -13.56
CA LYS A 320 -10.17 10.90 -13.77
C LYS A 320 -9.12 11.39 -12.79
N VAL A 321 -7.91 11.57 -13.25
CA VAL A 321 -6.78 12.00 -12.43
C VAL A 321 -6.41 13.44 -12.78
N THR A 322 -6.34 14.29 -11.78
CA THR A 322 -5.79 15.64 -11.88
C THR A 322 -4.58 15.76 -10.98
N PHE A 323 -3.41 15.95 -11.57
CA PHE A 323 -2.16 16.10 -10.82
C PHE A 323 -1.97 17.54 -10.33
N ARG A 324 -1.32 17.66 -9.17
CA ARG A 324 -0.71 18.93 -8.76
C ARG A 324 0.54 19.20 -9.61
N PRO A 325 0.96 20.48 -9.75
CA PRO A 325 2.17 20.82 -10.48
C PRO A 325 3.45 20.46 -9.73
N GLU A 326 3.37 20.21 -8.41
CA GLU A 326 4.50 19.77 -7.59
C GLU A 326 4.95 18.37 -8.02
N LEU A 327 6.29 18.18 -8.02
CA LEU A 327 6.88 16.94 -8.55
C LEU A 327 7.15 15.89 -7.47
N TRP A 328 7.44 16.30 -6.24
CA TRP A 328 7.91 15.42 -5.18
C TRP A 328 7.04 15.52 -3.94
N VAL A 329 6.78 14.38 -3.33
CA VAL A 329 6.23 14.29 -1.99
C VAL A 329 7.18 13.47 -1.11
N VAL A 330 7.26 13.86 0.15
CA VAL A 330 8.05 13.18 1.17
C VAL A 330 7.15 12.95 2.37
N GLY A 331 7.11 11.72 2.85
CA GLY A 331 6.43 11.33 4.09
C GLY A 331 7.39 10.66 5.05
N VAL A 332 7.34 11.05 6.32
CA VAL A 332 8.10 10.43 7.40
C VAL A 332 7.15 9.95 8.48
N VAL A 333 7.24 8.65 8.79
CA VAL A 333 6.43 8.05 9.86
C VAL A 333 7.16 8.18 11.20
N ALA A 334 6.42 8.63 12.19
CA ALA A 334 6.86 8.73 13.58
C ALA A 334 5.93 7.93 14.49
N ARG A 335 6.51 7.14 15.41
CA ARG A 335 5.80 6.30 16.37
C ARG A 335 6.19 6.66 17.79
N GLY A 336 5.20 6.77 18.67
CA GLY A 336 5.43 7.18 20.08
C GLY A 336 5.25 8.68 20.28
N GLY A 337 5.86 9.24 21.32
CA GLY A 337 5.65 10.58 21.85
C GLY A 337 5.70 11.76 20.87
N VAL A 338 4.62 11.97 20.14
CA VAL A 338 4.42 13.11 19.26
C VAL A 338 3.53 14.12 19.98
N HIS A 339 4.01 15.35 20.14
CA HIS A 339 3.18 16.46 20.60
C HIS A 339 2.32 16.96 19.43
N MET A 340 1.02 17.03 19.64
CA MET A 340 0.06 17.42 18.62
C MET A 340 0.12 18.94 18.36
N LEU A 341 1.14 19.40 17.69
CA LEU A 341 1.16 20.73 17.08
C LEU A 341 0.64 20.60 15.65
N VAL A 342 -0.59 21.03 15.42
CA VAL A 342 -1.16 21.08 14.08
C VAL A 342 -0.58 22.32 13.40
N HIS A 343 0.39 22.14 12.55
CA HIS A 343 0.85 23.14 11.59
C HIS A 343 0.30 22.76 10.22
N GLU A 344 -0.85 23.33 9.87
CA GLU A 344 -1.38 23.24 8.51
C GLU A 344 -0.72 24.36 7.69
N GLU A 345 0.18 23.99 6.81
CA GLU A 345 0.73 24.87 5.76
C GLU A 345 0.20 24.35 4.40
N GLU A 346 0.15 25.19 3.39
CA GLU A 346 -0.39 24.86 2.06
C GLU A 346 0.24 23.60 1.43
N ASN A 347 1.50 23.32 1.75
CA ASN A 347 2.30 22.23 1.17
C ASN A 347 2.78 21.22 2.22
N PHE A 348 2.19 21.22 3.41
CA PHE A 348 2.57 20.33 4.50
C PHE A 348 1.33 19.87 5.28
N VAL A 349 1.28 18.58 5.61
CA VAL A 349 0.22 17.99 6.43
C VAL A 349 0.81 17.06 7.49
N HIS A 350 0.08 16.92 8.59
CA HIS A 350 0.39 16.00 9.67
C HIS A 350 -0.85 15.14 9.95
N ASP A 351 -0.85 13.92 9.45
CA ASP A 351 -1.87 12.92 9.74
C ASP A 351 -1.44 12.07 10.92
N PHE A 352 -2.32 11.78 11.86
CA PHE A 352 -2.02 10.90 12.99
C PHE A 352 -3.24 10.10 13.45
N ARG A 353 -2.96 8.96 14.07
CA ARG A 353 -3.94 8.14 14.78
C ARG A 353 -3.40 7.71 16.14
N VAL A 354 -4.32 7.43 17.08
CA VAL A 354 -4.02 6.74 18.32
C VAL A 354 -4.70 5.37 18.28
N GLY A 355 -3.89 4.33 18.27
CA GLY A 355 -4.32 2.93 18.30
C GLY A 355 -3.95 2.26 19.62
N ALA A 356 -4.24 0.96 19.75
CA ALA A 356 -3.87 0.15 20.90
C ALA A 356 -2.35 0.10 21.12
N ASP A 357 -1.56 0.19 20.03
CA ASP A 357 -0.09 0.16 20.04
C ASP A 357 0.54 1.55 20.25
N GLY A 358 -0.25 2.58 20.56
CA GLY A 358 0.19 3.94 20.77
C GLY A 358 -0.09 4.88 19.61
N MET A 359 0.59 6.04 19.60
CA MET A 359 0.43 7.05 18.55
C MET A 359 1.30 6.73 17.35
N GLU A 360 0.72 6.81 16.17
CA GLU A 360 1.40 6.77 14.87
C GLU A 360 1.06 8.01 14.08
N SER A 361 2.06 8.63 13.49
CA SER A 361 1.92 9.87 12.74
C SER A 361 2.66 9.80 11.42
N CYS A 362 2.15 10.47 10.39
CA CYS A 362 2.84 10.71 9.14
C CYS A 362 2.96 12.21 8.89
N PHE A 363 4.20 12.68 8.78
CA PHE A 363 4.56 14.06 8.45
C PHE A 363 4.84 14.11 6.95
N SER A 364 3.99 14.80 6.19
CA SER A 364 4.04 14.79 4.73
C SER A 364 4.16 16.19 4.17
N GLY A 365 5.05 16.36 3.19
CA GLY A 365 5.24 17.61 2.46
C GLY A 365 5.32 17.38 0.96
N VAL A 366 4.87 18.37 0.17
CA VAL A 366 4.89 18.36 -1.29
C VAL A 366 5.62 19.58 -1.84
N GLY A 367 6.36 19.42 -2.94
CA GLY A 367 7.08 20.55 -3.54
C GLY A 367 7.78 20.23 -4.86
N TYR A 368 8.30 21.28 -5.50
CA TYR A 368 9.08 21.16 -6.75
C TYR A 368 10.50 20.65 -6.52
N SER A 369 11.07 20.96 -5.36
CA SER A 369 12.44 20.59 -4.99
C SER A 369 12.44 19.54 -3.91
N LEU A 370 12.94 18.34 -4.22
CA LEU A 370 13.07 17.27 -3.25
C LEU A 370 13.81 17.69 -1.98
N SER A 371 14.95 18.39 -2.12
CA SER A 371 15.76 18.81 -0.96
C SER A 371 15.00 19.75 -0.03
N LYS A 372 14.30 20.75 -0.60
CA LYS A 372 13.46 21.67 0.20
C LYS A 372 12.27 20.97 0.83
N THR A 373 11.66 20.01 0.12
CA THR A 373 10.54 19.23 0.65
C THR A 373 10.98 18.38 1.85
N ILE A 374 12.14 17.70 1.75
CA ILE A 374 12.74 16.96 2.87
C ILE A 374 12.99 17.88 4.06
N GLU A 375 13.64 19.04 3.84
CA GLU A 375 13.93 20.03 4.88
C GLU A 375 12.64 20.49 5.59
N THR A 376 11.58 20.78 4.85
CA THR A 376 10.29 21.20 5.40
C THR A 376 9.70 20.09 6.28
N VAL A 377 9.63 18.86 5.80
CA VAL A 377 9.08 17.74 6.57
C VAL A 377 9.84 17.51 7.87
N TYR A 378 11.18 17.45 7.81
CA TYR A 378 11.97 17.23 9.02
C TYR A 378 11.93 18.42 9.98
N ARG A 379 11.84 19.66 9.51
CA ARG A 379 11.67 20.83 10.37
C ARG A 379 10.39 20.72 11.19
N HIS A 380 9.26 20.36 10.58
CA HIS A 380 7.99 20.17 11.28
C HIS A 380 8.02 18.96 12.20
N LEU A 381 8.60 17.84 11.75
CA LEU A 381 8.76 16.65 12.57
C LEU A 381 9.57 16.96 13.84
N TYR A 382 10.74 17.55 13.72
CA TYR A 382 11.59 17.87 14.88
C TYR A 382 10.95 18.87 15.86
N SER A 383 10.06 19.74 15.41
CA SER A 383 9.31 20.63 16.28
C SER A 383 8.14 19.95 17.01
N SER A 384 7.78 18.74 16.61
CA SER A 384 6.55 18.06 17.06
C SER A 384 6.80 16.78 17.87
N ILE A 385 8.04 16.27 17.89
CA ILE A 385 8.38 14.99 18.55
C ILE A 385 8.97 15.15 19.93
N SER A 386 8.86 14.09 20.74
CA SER A 386 9.60 13.93 22.01
C SER A 386 10.84 13.06 21.81
N LEU A 387 11.66 12.94 22.88
CA LEU A 387 12.86 12.09 22.88
C LEU A 387 12.56 10.59 22.72
N GLU A 388 11.33 10.17 23.00
CA GLU A 388 10.89 8.77 22.92
C GLU A 388 10.32 8.40 21.54
N THR A 389 10.29 9.36 20.60
CA THR A 389 9.71 9.14 19.28
C THR A 389 10.66 8.35 18.37
N GLN A 390 10.17 7.24 17.85
CA GLN A 390 10.87 6.46 16.81
C GLN A 390 10.53 7.00 15.42
N PHE A 391 11.52 7.36 14.62
CA PHE A 391 11.41 7.73 13.21
C PHE A 391 12.74 7.53 12.50
N ARG A 392 12.74 7.55 11.17
CA ARG A 392 13.96 7.51 10.35
C ARG A 392 14.42 8.91 10.00
N LYS A 393 15.74 9.15 10.09
CA LYS A 393 16.40 10.44 9.75
C LYS A 393 16.90 10.49 8.31
N ASP A 394 16.84 9.35 7.62
CA ASP A 394 17.42 9.18 6.29
C ASP A 394 16.38 9.01 5.18
N VAL A 395 15.10 9.28 5.44
CA VAL A 395 14.05 9.29 4.41
C VAL A 395 14.38 10.39 3.39
N GLY A 396 14.47 10.01 2.13
CA GLY A 396 14.87 10.90 1.05
C GLY A 396 16.37 10.86 0.70
N LYS A 397 17.20 10.18 1.51
CA LYS A 397 18.62 10.00 1.19
C LYS A 397 18.77 9.13 -0.07
N ASN A 398 19.69 9.51 -0.95
CA ASN A 398 20.02 8.81 -2.19
C ASN A 398 18.85 8.69 -3.21
N ILE A 399 17.76 9.44 -3.06
CA ILE A 399 16.60 9.32 -3.97
C ILE A 399 16.96 9.70 -5.41
N PHE A 400 17.81 10.67 -5.64
CA PHE A 400 18.23 11.00 -7.02
C PHE A 400 18.96 9.83 -7.69
N LEU A 401 19.77 9.07 -6.95
CA LEU A 401 20.42 7.89 -7.43
C LEU A 401 19.38 6.77 -7.72
N ARG A 402 18.47 6.52 -6.77
CA ARG A 402 17.36 5.56 -6.95
C ARG A 402 16.49 5.92 -8.15
N TRP A 403 16.20 7.20 -8.33
CA TRP A 403 15.46 7.72 -9.49
C TRP A 403 16.20 7.48 -10.81
N GLN A 404 17.50 7.70 -10.87
CA GLN A 404 18.32 7.39 -12.06
C GLN A 404 18.31 5.90 -12.38
N TYR A 405 18.44 5.03 -11.37
CA TYR A 405 18.30 3.58 -11.55
C TYR A 405 16.93 3.22 -12.12
N PHE A 406 15.87 3.75 -11.56
CA PHE A 406 14.52 3.57 -12.08
C PHE A 406 14.43 3.99 -13.55
N GLN A 407 14.81 5.21 -13.89
CA GLN A 407 14.73 5.70 -15.27
C GLN A 407 15.52 4.84 -16.26
N ASN A 408 16.70 4.39 -15.89
CA ASN A 408 17.55 3.58 -16.77
C ASN A 408 17.01 2.16 -16.97
N SER A 409 16.38 1.59 -15.95
CA SER A 409 15.89 0.21 -15.98
C SER A 409 14.56 0.10 -16.72
N PHE A 410 13.64 1.02 -16.49
CA PHE A 410 12.31 0.96 -17.08
C PHE A 410 12.27 1.46 -18.54
N LYS A 411 13.19 2.33 -18.97
CA LYS A 411 13.34 2.73 -20.38
C LYS A 411 13.74 1.57 -21.30
N LYS A 412 14.34 0.51 -20.76
CA LYS A 412 14.84 -0.65 -21.52
C LYS A 412 13.85 -1.81 -21.64
N LEU A 413 12.71 -1.73 -20.95
CA LEU A 413 11.65 -2.73 -21.09
C LEU A 413 10.96 -2.57 -22.46
N LYS A 414 11.59 -3.09 -23.52
CA LYS A 414 10.88 -3.43 -24.74
C LYS A 414 10.24 -4.79 -24.53
N VAL A 415 8.92 -4.86 -24.65
CA VAL A 415 8.21 -6.13 -24.76
C VAL A 415 8.69 -6.78 -26.07
N TYR A 416 9.25 -7.99 -25.96
CA TYR A 416 9.53 -8.84 -27.12
C TYR A 416 8.31 -9.69 -27.40
#